data_15ac12c94751b815fdc76927b7c472ed
#
_entry.id   15ac12c94751b815fdc76927b7c472ed
#
_cell.length_a   1.000
_cell.length_b   1.000
_cell.length_c   1.000
_cell.angle_alpha   90.00
_cell.angle_beta   90.00
_cell.angle_gamma   90.00
#
_symmetry.space_group_name_H-M   'P 1'
#
loop_
_entity.id
_entity.type
_entity.pdbx_description
1 polymer ?
#
loop_
_entity_poly.entity_id
_entity_poly.type
_entity_poly.pdbx_seq_one_letter_code
_entity_poly.pdbx_strand_id
1 'polypeptide(L)'
;PPPPPPPLPFFFHPSHPYPDAQESRGLGDVYKRQIHNATSPNLKLLHAIPVKFFIDESSSIKNPKGMVGNILKGEVNICSISESTLSNIARIIERNHIEIESFISSTYSNGFSSLNKEELRLGCALIDIGASTTGVGVFYEDSLIYSFDLPLGGYNITNDIASGLATTITEAERIKVLHGNLYNSTFSSNEQINIASQDQNNTNAYQTVSIGIINEIIKARISEIFEIVEKHLKIKKYDHFLKTKVVFTGGASQITGLEEISKNLLSRFTRVSTPVRINGLPDAACTSNFASVIGALLSINKS
;
A
#
# COMPACT_ATOMS: atom_id res chain seq x y z
N PRO A 1 5.49 2.92 21.49
CA PRO A 1 6.86 2.99 21.01
C PRO A 1 7.10 4.33 20.33
N PRO A 2 8.29 4.97 20.48
CA PRO A 2 8.57 6.25 19.84
C PRO A 2 8.52 6.09 18.31
N PRO A 3 8.15 7.14 17.56
CA PRO A 3 8.13 7.08 16.10
C PRO A 3 9.54 6.81 15.57
N PRO A 4 9.68 6.05 14.45
CA PRO A 4 10.97 5.83 13.84
C PRO A 4 11.62 7.17 13.45
N PRO A 5 12.95 7.29 13.58
CA PRO A 5 13.66 8.51 13.23
C PRO A 5 13.47 8.84 11.73
N PRO A 6 13.58 10.14 11.37
CA PRO A 6 13.56 10.55 9.96
C PRO A 6 14.74 9.89 9.22
N PRO A 7 14.60 9.65 7.90
CA PRO A 7 15.70 9.09 7.11
C PRO A 7 16.93 9.98 7.23
N LEU A 8 18.07 9.34 7.55
CA LEU A 8 19.33 10.04 7.69
C LEU A 8 19.84 10.47 6.31
N PRO A 9 20.35 11.70 6.15
CA PRO A 9 21.05 12.09 4.93
C PRO A 9 22.36 11.30 4.82
N PHE A 10 22.57 10.62 3.70
CA PHE A 10 23.79 9.88 3.43
C PHE A 10 24.82 10.80 2.72
N PHE A 11 26.05 10.85 3.28
CA PHE A 11 27.16 11.61 2.71
C PHE A 11 28.10 10.66 1.96
N PHE A 12 28.42 10.98 0.71
CA PHE A 12 29.45 10.29 -0.06
C PHE A 12 30.69 11.19 -0.15
N HIS A 13 31.81 10.72 0.41
CA HIS A 13 33.12 11.32 0.19
C HIS A 13 33.91 10.46 -0.80
N PRO A 14 34.20 10.91 -2.00
CA PRO A 14 35.13 10.21 -2.90
C PRO A 14 36.55 10.41 -2.38
N SER A 15 37.22 9.32 -2.11
CA SER A 15 38.63 9.34 -1.61
C SER A 15 39.68 9.39 -2.73
N HIS A 16 39.32 9.51 -4.01
CA HIS A 16 40.28 9.63 -5.13
C HIS A 16 39.70 10.31 -6.36
N PRO A 17 40.52 11.04 -7.15
CA PRO A 17 40.07 11.73 -8.34
C PRO A 17 39.89 10.76 -9.53
N TYR A 18 38.74 10.80 -10.12
CA TYR A 18 38.26 10.20 -11.37
C TYR A 18 38.63 8.76 -11.71
N PRO A 19 37.64 7.91 -11.78
CA PRO A 19 37.71 6.66 -12.49
C PRO A 19 36.71 6.55 -13.64
N ASP A 20 37.19 5.94 -14.73
CA ASP A 20 36.50 5.62 -15.95
C ASP A 20 35.24 4.75 -15.77
N ALA A 21 34.44 4.60 -16.82
CA ALA A 21 33.14 3.92 -16.92
C ALA A 21 33.01 2.51 -16.25
N GLN A 22 34.07 1.97 -15.70
CA GLN A 22 34.11 0.72 -14.91
C GLN A 22 33.62 0.91 -13.45
N GLU A 23 33.57 2.15 -12.95
CA GLU A 23 33.22 2.48 -11.56
C GLU A 23 31.72 2.67 -11.28
N SER A 24 30.87 2.69 -12.30
CA SER A 24 29.41 2.68 -12.08
C SER A 24 28.92 1.43 -11.31
N ARG A 25 29.72 0.32 -11.36
CA ARG A 25 29.49 -0.89 -10.52
C ARG A 25 29.93 -0.71 -9.08
N GLY A 26 31.01 0.01 -8.82
CA GLY A 26 31.53 0.26 -7.48
C GLY A 26 30.66 1.18 -6.62
N LEU A 27 30.08 2.21 -7.21
CA LEU A 27 29.11 3.11 -6.53
C LEU A 27 27.85 2.35 -6.06
N GLY A 28 27.35 1.42 -6.86
CA GLY A 28 26.22 0.58 -6.49
C GLY A 28 26.50 -0.30 -5.27
N ASP A 29 27.73 -0.83 -5.14
CA ASP A 29 28.10 -1.70 -4.04
C ASP A 29 28.38 -0.94 -2.73
N VAL A 30 28.98 0.25 -2.81
CA VAL A 30 29.17 1.14 -1.65
C VAL A 30 27.80 1.63 -1.12
N TYR A 31 26.90 1.97 -2.01
CA TYR A 31 25.53 2.37 -1.70
C TYR A 31 24.76 1.23 -1.01
N LYS A 32 24.82 0.01 -1.54
CA LYS A 32 24.20 -1.17 -0.93
C LYS A 32 24.76 -1.47 0.47
N ARG A 33 26.06 -1.36 0.66
CA ARG A 33 26.70 -1.56 1.97
C ARG A 33 26.27 -0.52 3.00
N GLN A 34 26.16 0.75 2.62
CA GLN A 34 25.73 1.82 3.53
C GLN A 34 24.26 1.65 3.94
N ILE A 35 23.39 1.28 3.00
CA ILE A 35 21.99 0.99 3.29
C ILE A 35 21.86 -0.25 4.19
N HIS A 36 22.66 -1.28 3.95
CA HIS A 36 22.65 -2.48 4.80
C HIS A 36 23.06 -2.16 6.25
N ASN A 37 24.00 -1.27 6.45
CA ASN A 37 24.41 -0.83 7.78
C ASN A 37 23.37 0.10 8.47
N ALA A 38 22.47 0.70 7.71
CA ALA A 38 21.39 1.56 8.22
C ALA A 38 20.14 0.78 8.63
N THR A 39 20.03 -0.51 8.26
CA THR A 39 18.91 -1.37 8.65
C THR A 39 19.17 -2.02 10.02
N SER A 40 18.12 -2.14 10.84
CA SER A 40 18.20 -2.85 12.12
C SER A 40 18.57 -4.34 11.91
N PRO A 41 19.29 -4.99 12.84
CA PRO A 41 19.83 -6.35 12.66
C PRO A 41 18.80 -7.43 12.30
N ASN A 42 17.53 -7.23 12.65
CA ASN A 42 16.44 -8.19 12.42
C ASN A 42 15.58 -7.84 11.17
N LEU A 43 16.00 -6.82 10.42
CA LEU A 43 15.28 -6.37 9.23
C LEU A 43 16.12 -6.65 7.98
N LYS A 44 15.48 -7.18 6.95
CA LYS A 44 16.06 -7.37 5.63
C LYS A 44 15.59 -6.29 4.69
N LEU A 45 16.52 -5.71 3.94
CA LEU A 45 16.22 -4.72 2.92
C LEU A 45 15.45 -5.39 1.78
N LEU A 46 14.28 -4.83 1.44
CA LEU A 46 13.54 -5.17 0.23
C LEU A 46 13.87 -4.20 -0.91
N HIS A 47 13.71 -2.91 -0.64
CA HIS A 47 13.93 -1.87 -1.65
C HIS A 47 14.69 -0.70 -1.06
N ALA A 48 15.55 -0.12 -1.89
CA ALA A 48 16.17 1.17 -1.67
C ALA A 48 15.80 2.06 -2.87
N ILE A 49 14.80 2.89 -2.71
CA ILE A 49 14.20 3.68 -3.78
C ILE A 49 14.76 5.09 -3.71
N PRO A 50 15.54 5.53 -4.70
CA PRO A 50 16.04 6.91 -4.74
C PRO A 50 14.88 7.89 -4.85
N VAL A 51 14.91 8.92 -4.01
CA VAL A 51 13.92 9.99 -4.01
C VAL A 51 14.49 11.25 -4.67
N LYS A 52 15.66 11.69 -4.18
CA LYS A 52 16.35 12.89 -4.67
C LYS A 52 17.86 12.73 -4.55
N PHE A 53 18.58 13.43 -5.43
CA PHE A 53 20.02 13.58 -5.35
C PHE A 53 20.40 15.06 -5.24
N PHE A 54 21.55 15.33 -4.66
CA PHE A 54 22.14 16.67 -4.55
C PHE A 54 23.62 16.56 -4.89
N ILE A 55 24.12 17.42 -5.74
CA ILE A 55 25.55 17.54 -6.05
C ILE A 55 26.04 18.83 -5.43
N ASP A 56 27.02 18.70 -4.53
CA ASP A 56 27.54 19.79 -3.71
C ASP A 56 26.40 20.49 -2.93
N GLU A 57 26.18 21.78 -3.15
CA GLU A 57 25.08 22.56 -2.55
C GLU A 57 23.95 22.87 -3.55
N SER A 58 23.86 22.10 -4.63
CA SER A 58 22.87 22.33 -5.68
C SER A 58 21.44 22.03 -5.21
N SER A 59 20.46 22.50 -6.01
CA SER A 59 19.07 22.09 -5.90
C SER A 59 18.89 20.59 -6.18
N SER A 60 17.80 19.99 -5.72
CA SER A 60 17.52 18.56 -5.92
C SER A 60 17.50 18.15 -7.39
N ILE A 61 18.13 17.00 -7.67
CA ILE A 61 18.32 16.45 -9.02
C ILE A 61 17.76 15.03 -9.03
N LYS A 62 17.05 14.64 -10.09
CA LYS A 62 16.53 13.27 -10.26
C LYS A 62 17.59 12.27 -10.69
N ASN A 63 18.44 12.65 -11.62
CA ASN A 63 19.45 11.77 -12.19
C ASN A 63 20.82 12.48 -12.22
N PRO A 64 21.76 12.08 -11.34
CA PRO A 64 23.07 12.69 -11.27
C PRO A 64 24.08 12.16 -12.33
N LYS A 65 23.68 11.19 -13.17
CA LYS A 65 24.60 10.60 -14.17
C LYS A 65 25.11 11.65 -15.13
N GLY A 66 26.44 11.69 -15.30
CA GLY A 66 27.11 12.64 -16.22
C GLY A 66 27.30 14.05 -15.65
N MET A 67 26.90 14.30 -14.42
CA MET A 67 27.14 15.59 -13.75
C MET A 67 28.46 15.56 -12.99
N VAL A 68 29.14 16.71 -12.96
CA VAL A 68 30.43 16.89 -12.26
C VAL A 68 30.17 17.53 -10.89
N GLY A 69 30.80 17.03 -9.84
CA GLY A 69 30.74 17.57 -8.49
C GLY A 69 31.70 16.87 -7.54
N ASN A 70 31.87 17.44 -6.35
CA ASN A 70 32.77 16.90 -5.32
C ASN A 70 32.03 15.99 -4.32
N ILE A 71 30.77 16.31 -4.05
CA ILE A 71 29.95 15.58 -3.06
C ILE A 71 28.61 15.23 -3.68
N LEU A 72 28.25 13.95 -3.67
CA LEU A 72 26.92 13.45 -4.03
C LEU A 72 26.18 13.06 -2.76
N LYS A 73 25.02 13.69 -2.52
CA LYS A 73 24.08 13.31 -1.45
C LYS A 73 22.85 12.70 -2.09
N GLY A 74 22.27 11.66 -1.47
CA GLY A 74 21.03 11.03 -1.91
C GLY A 74 20.04 10.87 -0.77
N GLU A 75 18.79 11.21 -1.00
CA GLU A 75 17.66 10.81 -0.19
C GLU A 75 17.08 9.52 -0.75
N VAL A 76 16.89 8.52 0.10
CA VAL A 76 16.46 7.19 -0.29
C VAL A 76 15.34 6.74 0.63
N ASN A 77 14.25 6.25 0.05
CA ASN A 77 13.22 5.53 0.78
C ASN A 77 13.63 4.07 0.93
N ILE A 78 13.76 3.60 2.17
CA ILE A 78 14.17 2.23 2.50
C ILE A 78 12.92 1.45 2.91
N CYS A 79 12.59 0.41 2.14
CA CYS A 79 11.57 -0.56 2.48
C CYS A 79 12.25 -1.81 3.02
N SER A 80 11.91 -2.19 4.25
CA SER A 80 12.48 -3.37 4.93
C SER A 80 11.38 -4.26 5.50
N ILE A 81 11.69 -5.53 5.67
CA ILE A 81 10.80 -6.55 6.24
C ILE A 81 11.54 -7.33 7.33
N SER A 82 10.80 -7.88 8.28
CA SER A 82 11.35 -8.83 9.25
C SER A 82 11.99 -10.03 8.52
N GLU A 83 13.21 -10.37 8.87
CA GLU A 83 13.93 -11.50 8.28
C GLU A 83 13.20 -12.83 8.51
N SER A 84 12.58 -13.01 9.68
CA SER A 84 11.78 -14.20 10.00
C SER A 84 10.56 -14.33 9.08
N THR A 85 9.86 -13.22 8.82
CA THR A 85 8.69 -13.20 7.92
C THR A 85 9.11 -13.56 6.49
N LEU A 86 10.18 -12.93 6.00
CA LEU A 86 10.69 -13.19 4.66
C LEU A 86 11.12 -14.65 4.49
N SER A 87 11.86 -15.19 5.47
CA SER A 87 12.33 -16.58 5.48
C SER A 87 11.17 -17.58 5.53
N ASN A 88 10.10 -17.28 6.26
CA ASN A 88 8.91 -18.13 6.29
C ASN A 88 8.21 -18.18 4.94
N ILE A 89 8.04 -17.03 4.28
CA ILE A 89 7.46 -16.96 2.93
C ILE A 89 8.33 -17.75 1.94
N ALA A 90 9.66 -17.52 1.98
CA ALA A 90 10.59 -18.20 1.11
C ALA A 90 10.48 -19.71 1.25
N ARG A 91 10.52 -20.24 2.46
CA ARG A 91 10.40 -21.68 2.74
C ARG A 91 9.10 -22.31 2.23
N ILE A 92 7.98 -21.59 2.30
CA ILE A 92 6.69 -22.09 1.79
C ILE A 92 6.76 -22.24 0.26
N ILE A 93 7.35 -21.27 -0.44
CA ILE A 93 7.47 -21.26 -1.90
C ILE A 93 8.45 -22.34 -2.35
N GLU A 94 9.64 -22.42 -1.74
CA GLU A 94 10.69 -23.39 -2.06
C GLU A 94 10.24 -24.85 -1.83
N ARG A 95 9.41 -25.10 -0.80
CA ARG A 95 8.82 -26.43 -0.56
C ARG A 95 7.89 -26.90 -1.67
N ASN A 96 7.38 -25.97 -2.47
CA ASN A 96 6.59 -26.30 -3.68
C ASN A 96 7.45 -26.34 -4.95
N HIS A 97 8.77 -26.40 -4.80
CA HIS A 97 9.74 -26.45 -5.92
C HIS A 97 9.64 -25.24 -6.87
N ILE A 98 9.30 -24.07 -6.32
CA ILE A 98 9.23 -22.81 -7.05
C ILE A 98 10.45 -21.98 -6.65
N GLU A 99 11.20 -21.50 -7.64
CA GLU A 99 12.31 -20.59 -7.43
C GLU A 99 11.81 -19.15 -7.22
N ILE A 100 12.46 -18.44 -6.30
CA ILE A 100 12.13 -17.05 -5.99
C ILE A 100 13.15 -16.17 -6.68
N GLU A 101 12.72 -15.40 -7.67
CA GLU A 101 13.57 -14.44 -8.36
C GLU A 101 13.81 -13.19 -7.49
N SER A 102 12.74 -12.62 -6.94
CA SER A 102 12.83 -11.42 -6.10
C SER A 102 11.60 -11.25 -5.20
N PHE A 103 11.73 -10.37 -4.21
CA PHE A 103 10.61 -9.92 -3.37
C PHE A 103 10.32 -8.46 -3.65
N ILE A 104 9.05 -8.12 -3.75
CA ILE A 104 8.59 -6.75 -3.92
C ILE A 104 7.53 -6.39 -2.87
N SER A 105 7.61 -5.18 -2.33
CA SER A 105 6.56 -4.65 -1.45
C SER A 105 5.26 -4.44 -2.25
N SER A 106 4.11 -4.87 -1.70
CA SER A 106 2.80 -4.69 -2.32
C SER A 106 2.50 -3.22 -2.62
N THR A 107 2.78 -2.34 -1.67
CA THR A 107 2.58 -0.89 -1.82
C THR A 107 3.41 -0.31 -2.98
N TYR A 108 4.68 -0.74 -3.12
CA TYR A 108 5.53 -0.31 -4.24
C TYR A 108 5.05 -0.89 -5.57
N SER A 109 4.71 -2.17 -5.57
CA SER A 109 4.16 -2.89 -6.70
C SER A 109 2.86 -2.24 -7.22
N ASN A 110 1.94 -1.91 -6.32
CA ASN A 110 0.69 -1.24 -6.67
C ASN A 110 0.87 0.10 -7.37
N GLY A 111 1.98 0.80 -7.10
CA GLY A 111 2.32 2.03 -7.83
C GLY A 111 2.45 1.82 -9.34
N PHE A 112 2.98 0.66 -9.77
CA PHE A 112 3.14 0.35 -11.19
C PHE A 112 1.84 -0.01 -11.90
N SER A 113 0.90 -0.64 -11.19
CA SER A 113 -0.36 -1.13 -11.75
C SER A 113 -1.51 -0.13 -11.63
N SER A 114 -1.50 0.72 -10.60
CA SER A 114 -2.66 1.49 -10.17
C SER A 114 -2.56 2.98 -10.44
N LEU A 115 -1.33 3.52 -10.63
CA LEU A 115 -1.11 4.95 -10.80
C LEU A 115 -0.82 5.30 -12.25
N ASN A 116 -1.38 6.42 -12.71
CA ASN A 116 -1.04 6.99 -14.00
C ASN A 116 0.19 7.92 -13.91
N LYS A 117 0.71 8.34 -15.08
CA LYS A 117 1.91 9.19 -15.16
C LYS A 117 1.75 10.55 -14.47
N GLU A 118 0.56 11.14 -14.51
CA GLU A 118 0.29 12.43 -13.88
C GLU A 118 0.27 12.29 -12.35
N GLU A 119 -0.38 11.25 -11.83
CA GLU A 119 -0.43 10.95 -10.40
C GLU A 119 0.95 10.68 -9.83
N LEU A 120 1.78 9.93 -10.55
CA LEU A 120 3.17 9.68 -10.16
C LEU A 120 3.99 10.97 -10.14
N ARG A 121 3.79 11.86 -11.12
CA ARG A 121 4.57 13.09 -11.27
C ARG A 121 4.12 14.18 -10.30
N LEU A 122 2.82 14.45 -10.21
CA LEU A 122 2.26 15.54 -9.41
C LEU A 122 2.15 15.19 -7.92
N GLY A 123 2.13 13.91 -7.62
CA GLY A 123 2.03 13.37 -6.28
C GLY A 123 0.64 12.91 -5.90
N CYS A 124 0.59 11.78 -5.23
CA CYS A 124 -0.65 11.19 -4.71
C CYS A 124 -0.38 10.29 -3.51
N ALA A 125 -1.43 10.01 -2.74
CA ALA A 125 -1.45 8.92 -1.79
C ALA A 125 -2.15 7.70 -2.41
N LEU A 126 -1.49 6.55 -2.41
CA LEU A 126 -2.04 5.26 -2.79
C LEU A 126 -2.38 4.49 -1.52
N ILE A 127 -3.63 4.04 -1.39
CA ILE A 127 -4.13 3.30 -0.24
C ILE A 127 -4.62 1.93 -0.72
N ASP A 128 -3.90 0.89 -0.36
CA ASP A 128 -4.21 -0.52 -0.67
C ASP A 128 -4.95 -1.14 0.53
N ILE A 129 -6.28 -1.26 0.43
CA ILE A 129 -7.07 -1.90 1.47
C ILE A 129 -7.19 -3.40 1.16
N GLY A 130 -6.25 -4.16 1.71
CA GLY A 130 -6.21 -5.62 1.58
C GLY A 130 -7.15 -6.33 2.54
N ALA A 131 -6.97 -7.64 2.71
CA ALA A 131 -7.76 -8.45 3.64
C ALA A 131 -7.41 -8.14 5.10
N SER A 132 -6.13 -8.21 5.47
CA SER A 132 -5.66 -8.08 6.86
C SER A 132 -4.89 -6.80 7.12
N THR A 133 -4.46 -6.11 6.07
CA THR A 133 -3.61 -4.91 6.15
C THR A 133 -4.09 -3.84 5.19
N THR A 134 -3.79 -2.59 5.55
CA THR A 134 -3.89 -1.46 4.63
C THR A 134 -2.50 -0.88 4.42
N GLY A 135 -2.00 -1.02 3.19
CA GLY A 135 -0.74 -0.42 2.76
C GLY A 135 -0.96 1.00 2.26
N VAL A 136 -0.11 1.93 2.68
CA VAL A 136 -0.17 3.33 2.24
C VAL A 136 1.16 3.74 1.65
N GLY A 137 1.13 4.24 0.42
CA GLY A 137 2.29 4.76 -0.29
C GLY A 137 2.07 6.21 -0.72
N VAL A 138 3.06 7.06 -0.50
CA VAL A 138 3.08 8.41 -1.04
C VAL A 138 4.04 8.44 -2.22
N PHE A 139 3.50 8.75 -3.38
CA PHE A 139 4.27 8.85 -4.64
C PHE A 139 4.40 10.33 -5.03
N TYR A 140 5.59 10.71 -5.46
CA TYR A 140 5.88 12.05 -5.95
C TYR A 140 7.09 12.02 -6.87
N GLU A 141 7.04 12.77 -7.96
CA GLU A 141 8.11 12.83 -8.96
C GLU A 141 8.59 11.45 -9.45
N ASP A 142 7.64 10.55 -9.72
CA ASP A 142 7.83 9.17 -10.20
C ASP A 142 8.49 8.22 -9.19
N SER A 143 8.61 8.60 -7.92
CA SER A 143 9.22 7.80 -6.87
C SER A 143 8.26 7.57 -5.71
N LEU A 144 8.39 6.40 -5.04
CA LEU A 144 7.76 6.15 -3.74
C LEU A 144 8.60 6.84 -2.66
N ILE A 145 8.11 7.99 -2.16
CA ILE A 145 8.84 8.81 -1.20
C ILE A 145 8.60 8.40 0.26
N TYR A 146 7.47 7.73 0.53
CA TYR A 146 7.12 7.25 1.86
C TYR A 146 6.14 6.09 1.77
N SER A 147 6.25 5.12 2.68
CA SER A 147 5.28 4.03 2.80
C SER A 147 5.17 3.53 4.24
N PHE A 148 4.00 3.02 4.59
CA PHE A 148 3.74 2.31 5.83
C PHE A 148 2.54 1.37 5.68
N ASP A 149 2.43 0.41 6.60
CA ASP A 149 1.34 -0.54 6.63
C ASP A 149 0.61 -0.47 7.97
N LEU A 150 -0.71 -0.59 7.91
CA LEU A 150 -1.59 -0.71 9.08
C LEU A 150 -2.10 -2.15 9.18
N PRO A 151 -2.13 -2.75 10.38
CA PRO A 151 -2.67 -4.10 10.59
C PRO A 151 -4.21 -4.09 10.66
N LEU A 152 -4.84 -3.37 9.75
CA LEU A 152 -6.29 -3.23 9.59
C LEU A 152 -6.64 -3.39 8.12
N GLY A 153 -7.71 -4.15 7.83
CA GLY A 153 -8.16 -4.39 6.46
C GLY A 153 -9.59 -4.91 6.40
N GLY A 154 -9.98 -5.46 5.26
CA GLY A 154 -11.33 -5.96 5.00
C GLY A 154 -11.80 -7.06 5.95
N TYR A 155 -10.87 -7.85 6.51
CA TYR A 155 -11.19 -8.88 7.51
C TYR A 155 -11.62 -8.28 8.85
N ASN A 156 -11.11 -7.12 9.21
CA ASN A 156 -11.57 -6.40 10.40
C ASN A 156 -13.03 -5.97 10.24
N ILE A 157 -13.40 -5.50 9.03
CA ILE A 157 -14.81 -5.19 8.71
C ILE A 157 -15.69 -6.44 8.85
N THR A 158 -15.22 -7.59 8.35
CA THR A 158 -15.94 -8.87 8.48
C THR A 158 -16.13 -9.27 9.92
N ASN A 159 -15.09 -9.14 10.77
CA ASN A 159 -15.17 -9.42 12.20
C ASN A 159 -16.15 -8.48 12.92
N ASP A 160 -16.17 -7.20 12.56
CA ASP A 160 -17.10 -6.23 13.15
C ASP A 160 -18.55 -6.59 12.81
N ILE A 161 -18.81 -6.97 11.55
CA ILE A 161 -20.15 -7.44 11.12
C ILE A 161 -20.51 -8.73 11.87
N ALA A 162 -19.61 -9.71 11.96
CA ALA A 162 -19.85 -10.97 12.65
C ALA A 162 -20.20 -10.76 14.13
N SER A 163 -19.43 -9.91 14.81
CA SER A 163 -19.62 -9.59 16.22
C SER A 163 -20.87 -8.74 16.44
N GLY A 164 -21.06 -7.68 15.63
CA GLY A 164 -22.18 -6.76 15.77
C GLY A 164 -23.55 -7.40 15.47
N LEU A 165 -23.57 -8.41 14.61
CA LEU A 165 -24.80 -9.12 14.21
C LEU A 165 -24.90 -10.53 14.81
N ALA A 166 -23.98 -10.95 15.69
CA ALA A 166 -23.93 -12.31 16.25
C ALA A 166 -24.10 -13.40 15.15
N THR A 167 -23.33 -13.28 14.07
CA THR A 167 -23.35 -14.21 12.93
C THR A 167 -21.95 -14.84 12.71
N THR A 168 -21.86 -15.82 11.82
CA THR A 168 -20.57 -16.46 11.51
C THR A 168 -19.71 -15.55 10.63
N ILE A 169 -18.38 -15.74 10.69
CA ILE A 169 -17.43 -15.00 9.83
C ILE A 169 -17.74 -15.22 8.36
N THR A 170 -18.10 -16.44 7.96
CA THR A 170 -18.44 -16.76 6.56
C THR A 170 -19.69 -15.99 6.10
N GLU A 171 -20.72 -15.93 6.93
CA GLU A 171 -21.92 -15.18 6.64
C GLU A 171 -21.65 -13.66 6.62
N ALA A 172 -20.88 -13.16 7.59
CA ALA A 172 -20.48 -11.77 7.63
C ALA A 172 -19.71 -11.34 6.35
N GLU A 173 -18.78 -12.18 5.87
CA GLU A 173 -18.08 -11.93 4.61
C GLU A 173 -19.05 -11.91 3.41
N ARG A 174 -19.97 -12.86 3.34
CA ARG A 174 -21.02 -12.89 2.31
C ARG A 174 -21.84 -11.61 2.32
N ILE A 175 -22.29 -11.17 3.49
CA ILE A 175 -23.11 -9.96 3.67
C ILE A 175 -22.32 -8.73 3.25
N LYS A 176 -21.07 -8.61 3.69
CA LYS A 176 -20.18 -7.50 3.32
C LYS A 176 -20.05 -7.37 1.81
N VAL A 177 -19.82 -8.48 1.12
CA VAL A 177 -19.62 -8.49 -0.34
C VAL A 177 -20.90 -8.18 -1.11
N LEU A 178 -22.05 -8.74 -0.67
CA LEU A 178 -23.31 -8.62 -1.40
C LEU A 178 -24.08 -7.34 -1.08
N HIS A 179 -24.03 -6.87 0.17
CA HIS A 179 -24.88 -5.79 0.67
C HIS A 179 -24.08 -4.58 1.17
N GLY A 180 -22.74 -4.65 1.22
CA GLY A 180 -21.89 -3.54 1.64
C GLY A 180 -22.04 -2.34 0.70
N ASN A 181 -22.60 -1.24 1.22
CA ASN A 181 -22.82 -0.03 0.46
C ASN A 181 -22.65 1.20 1.36
N LEU A 182 -21.71 2.05 0.99
CA LEU A 182 -21.38 3.28 1.73
C LEU A 182 -22.10 4.52 1.19
N TYR A 183 -22.94 4.39 0.15
CA TYR A 183 -23.80 5.51 -0.27
C TYR A 183 -24.86 5.81 0.79
N ASN A 184 -25.00 7.08 1.12
CA ASN A 184 -26.08 7.57 1.99
C ASN A 184 -27.42 7.54 1.21
N SER A 185 -28.04 6.36 1.07
CA SER A 185 -29.38 6.28 0.51
C SER A 185 -30.38 5.89 1.60
N THR A 186 -31.35 6.79 1.85
CA THR A 186 -32.44 6.55 2.81
C THR A 186 -33.33 5.37 2.39
N PHE A 187 -33.36 5.00 1.11
CA PHE A 187 -34.17 3.89 0.60
C PHE A 187 -33.58 2.52 0.91
N SER A 188 -32.27 2.34 0.80
CA SER A 188 -31.60 1.06 1.09
C SER A 188 -31.42 0.80 2.59
N SER A 189 -31.49 1.84 3.43
CA SER A 189 -31.32 1.70 4.88
C SER A 189 -32.43 0.91 5.56
N ASN A 190 -33.65 0.88 4.99
CA ASN A 190 -34.83 0.19 5.55
C ASN A 190 -35.01 -1.23 4.99
N GLU A 191 -34.24 -1.62 3.97
CA GLU A 191 -34.29 -2.97 3.41
C GLU A 191 -33.78 -3.97 4.45
N GLN A 192 -34.49 -5.08 4.58
CA GLN A 192 -34.17 -6.14 5.54
C GLN A 192 -33.73 -7.40 4.82
N ILE A 193 -32.75 -8.06 5.38
CA ILE A 193 -32.24 -9.35 4.89
C ILE A 193 -32.25 -10.37 6.00
N ASN A 194 -32.45 -11.63 5.64
CA ASN A 194 -32.32 -12.76 6.55
C ASN A 194 -30.88 -13.27 6.53
N ILE A 195 -30.28 -13.35 7.69
CA ILE A 195 -28.91 -13.84 7.88
C ILE A 195 -28.90 -15.01 8.85
N ALA A 196 -27.92 -15.90 8.70
CA ALA A 196 -27.74 -17.01 9.64
C ALA A 196 -27.31 -16.46 11.01
N SER A 197 -28.00 -16.88 12.06
CA SER A 197 -27.65 -16.56 13.46
C SER A 197 -26.61 -17.54 13.99
N GLN A 198 -25.75 -17.08 14.90
CA GLN A 198 -24.78 -17.93 15.61
C GLN A 198 -25.39 -18.57 16.87
N ASP A 199 -26.71 -18.80 16.91
CA ASP A 199 -27.34 -19.45 18.04
C ASP A 199 -26.85 -20.91 18.16
N GLN A 200 -26.15 -21.23 19.23
CA GLN A 200 -25.59 -22.57 19.50
C GLN A 200 -26.64 -23.64 19.67
N ASN A 201 -27.87 -23.24 19.97
CA ASN A 201 -28.99 -24.18 20.23
C ASN A 201 -29.81 -24.50 18.96
N ASN A 202 -29.60 -23.72 17.88
CA ASN A 202 -30.34 -23.91 16.64
C ASN A 202 -29.50 -23.57 15.41
N THR A 203 -28.89 -24.59 14.81
CA THR A 203 -28.01 -24.45 13.63
C THR A 203 -28.69 -23.89 12.39
N ASN A 204 -30.03 -23.78 12.39
CA ASN A 204 -30.84 -23.23 11.29
C ASN A 204 -31.57 -21.94 11.68
N ALA A 205 -31.13 -21.26 12.75
CA ALA A 205 -31.74 -20.00 13.13
C ALA A 205 -31.35 -18.88 12.17
N TYR A 206 -32.35 -18.17 11.67
CA TYR A 206 -32.18 -16.95 10.88
C TYR A 206 -32.66 -15.76 11.70
N GLN A 207 -31.98 -14.64 11.51
CA GLN A 207 -32.41 -13.37 12.05
C GLN A 207 -32.55 -12.34 10.93
N THR A 208 -33.49 -11.43 11.09
CA THR A 208 -33.72 -10.34 10.14
C THR A 208 -32.95 -9.10 10.57
N VAL A 209 -32.13 -8.58 9.68
CA VAL A 209 -31.26 -7.41 9.96
C VAL A 209 -31.46 -6.38 8.85
N SER A 210 -31.44 -5.10 9.22
CA SER A 210 -31.46 -4.00 8.27
C SER A 210 -30.09 -3.82 7.58
N ILE A 211 -30.10 -3.63 6.26
CA ILE A 211 -28.89 -3.27 5.49
C ILE A 211 -28.25 -1.99 6.02
N GLY A 212 -29.06 -1.05 6.54
CA GLY A 212 -28.54 0.16 7.16
C GLY A 212 -27.57 -0.09 8.30
N ILE A 213 -27.86 -1.05 9.19
CA ILE A 213 -26.98 -1.42 10.31
C ILE A 213 -25.65 -1.97 9.79
N ILE A 214 -25.72 -2.83 8.76
CA ILE A 214 -24.52 -3.39 8.13
C ILE A 214 -23.62 -2.27 7.57
N ASN A 215 -24.22 -1.33 6.86
CA ASN A 215 -23.51 -0.22 6.25
C ASN A 215 -22.89 0.73 7.27
N GLU A 216 -23.57 0.97 8.41
CA GLU A 216 -23.00 1.76 9.50
C GLU A 216 -21.78 1.07 10.15
N ILE A 217 -21.80 -0.26 10.33
CA ILE A 217 -20.64 -1.01 10.81
C ILE A 217 -19.47 -0.88 9.83
N ILE A 218 -19.71 -1.08 8.54
CA ILE A 218 -18.67 -0.96 7.50
C ILE A 218 -18.10 0.46 7.49
N LYS A 219 -18.97 1.46 7.53
CA LYS A 219 -18.60 2.88 7.51
C LYS A 219 -17.74 3.26 8.71
N ALA A 220 -18.09 2.79 9.90
CA ALA A 220 -17.33 3.06 11.11
C ALA A 220 -15.88 2.56 10.98
N ARG A 221 -15.68 1.32 10.50
CA ARG A 221 -14.33 0.76 10.33
C ARG A 221 -13.54 1.47 9.22
N ILE A 222 -14.16 1.79 8.10
CA ILE A 222 -13.51 2.54 7.02
C ILE A 222 -13.10 3.93 7.50
N SER A 223 -13.97 4.61 8.25
CA SER A 223 -13.65 5.92 8.83
C SER A 223 -12.45 5.85 9.78
N GLU A 224 -12.40 4.84 10.64
CA GLU A 224 -11.26 4.62 11.53
C GLU A 224 -9.94 4.41 10.75
N ILE A 225 -9.96 3.58 9.70
CA ILE A 225 -8.77 3.38 8.83
C ILE A 225 -8.32 4.73 8.27
N PHE A 226 -9.24 5.56 7.76
CA PHE A 226 -8.92 6.86 7.17
C PHE A 226 -8.37 7.85 8.20
N GLU A 227 -8.94 7.90 9.39
CA GLU A 227 -8.43 8.74 10.49
C GLU A 227 -7.00 8.37 10.89
N ILE A 228 -6.69 7.07 10.98
CA ILE A 228 -5.35 6.60 11.29
C ILE A 228 -4.37 6.97 10.17
N VAL A 229 -4.77 6.79 8.90
CA VAL A 229 -3.96 7.17 7.73
C VAL A 229 -3.67 8.68 7.74
N GLU A 230 -4.71 9.50 7.90
CA GLU A 230 -4.56 10.96 7.94
C GLU A 230 -3.62 11.40 9.07
N LYS A 231 -3.87 10.91 10.28
CA LYS A 231 -3.04 11.20 11.46
C LYS A 231 -1.59 10.81 11.24
N HIS A 232 -1.34 9.62 10.67
CA HIS A 232 0.02 9.15 10.41
C HIS A 232 0.74 10.03 9.38
N LEU A 233 0.10 10.34 8.26
CA LEU A 233 0.67 11.19 7.23
C LEU A 233 0.89 12.62 7.71
N LYS A 234 0.01 13.15 8.56
CA LYS A 234 0.17 14.48 9.18
C LYS A 234 1.40 14.54 10.09
N ILE A 235 1.62 13.53 10.92
CA ILE A 235 2.82 13.43 11.77
C ILE A 235 4.10 13.43 10.92
N LYS A 236 4.07 12.79 9.76
CA LYS A 236 5.18 12.70 8.81
C LYS A 236 5.25 13.86 7.82
N LYS A 237 4.33 14.83 7.90
CA LYS A 237 4.22 16.01 7.01
C LYS A 237 3.93 15.67 5.54
N TYR A 238 3.30 14.54 5.29
CA TYR A 238 2.86 14.09 3.95
C TYR A 238 1.35 14.23 3.73
N ASP A 239 0.60 14.83 4.66
CA ASP A 239 -0.86 14.99 4.59
C ASP A 239 -1.33 15.85 3.41
N HIS A 240 -0.47 16.73 2.89
CA HIS A 240 -0.79 17.52 1.70
C HIS A 240 -1.04 16.65 0.46
N PHE A 241 -0.43 15.46 0.35
CA PHE A 241 -0.70 14.53 -0.74
C PHE A 241 -2.11 13.92 -0.67
N LEU A 242 -2.68 13.76 0.52
CA LEU A 242 -4.10 13.39 0.64
C LEU A 242 -5.02 14.45 0.03
N LYS A 243 -4.66 15.73 0.16
CA LYS A 243 -5.44 16.83 -0.41
C LYS A 243 -5.28 16.98 -1.92
N THR A 244 -4.20 16.44 -2.49
CA THR A 244 -3.93 16.48 -3.92
C THR A 244 -4.69 15.39 -4.65
N LYS A 245 -4.44 14.13 -4.33
CA LYS A 245 -5.08 12.97 -4.96
C LYS A 245 -4.95 11.74 -4.06
N VAL A 246 -6.04 10.98 -3.93
CA VAL A 246 -6.04 9.68 -3.27
C VAL A 246 -6.50 8.61 -4.27
N VAL A 247 -5.73 7.54 -4.36
CA VAL A 247 -6.03 6.39 -5.20
C VAL A 247 -6.19 5.16 -4.30
N PHE A 248 -7.33 4.50 -4.40
CA PHE A 248 -7.61 3.26 -3.67
C PHE A 248 -7.36 2.04 -4.54
N THR A 249 -6.84 0.98 -3.93
CA THR A 249 -6.69 -0.34 -4.53
C THR A 249 -6.86 -1.42 -3.46
N GLY A 250 -6.73 -2.69 -3.84
CA GLY A 250 -6.96 -3.82 -2.94
C GLY A 250 -8.41 -4.30 -2.92
N GLY A 251 -8.62 -5.48 -2.36
CA GLY A 251 -9.93 -6.14 -2.40
C GLY A 251 -11.03 -5.38 -1.69
N ALA A 252 -10.76 -4.84 -0.52
CA ALA A 252 -11.74 -4.09 0.25
C ALA A 252 -12.05 -2.70 -0.33
N SER A 253 -11.22 -2.19 -1.26
CA SER A 253 -11.51 -0.95 -1.97
C SER A 253 -12.71 -1.05 -2.93
N GLN A 254 -13.18 -2.27 -3.21
CA GLN A 254 -14.33 -2.51 -4.09
C GLN A 254 -15.69 -2.33 -3.39
N ILE A 255 -15.70 -2.01 -2.10
CA ILE A 255 -16.95 -1.70 -1.38
C ILE A 255 -17.61 -0.51 -2.07
N THR A 256 -18.87 -0.71 -2.46
CA THR A 256 -19.66 0.29 -3.16
C THR A 256 -19.74 1.59 -2.35
N GLY A 257 -19.53 2.73 -2.99
CA GLY A 257 -19.58 4.03 -2.33
C GLY A 257 -18.29 4.47 -1.61
N LEU A 258 -17.20 3.68 -1.66
CA LEU A 258 -15.94 4.06 -1.01
C LEU A 258 -15.40 5.40 -1.51
N GLU A 259 -15.46 5.67 -2.82
CA GLU A 259 -15.04 6.97 -3.37
C GLU A 259 -15.82 8.14 -2.78
N GLU A 260 -17.14 7.97 -2.59
CA GLU A 260 -17.98 9.04 -2.09
C GLU A 260 -17.68 9.37 -0.63
N ILE A 261 -17.58 8.35 0.22
CA ILE A 261 -17.25 8.57 1.62
C ILE A 261 -15.85 9.15 1.79
N SER A 262 -14.90 8.71 0.99
CA SER A 262 -13.52 9.20 1.03
C SER A 262 -13.38 10.65 0.56
N LYS A 263 -14.24 11.14 -0.35
CA LYS A 263 -14.29 12.56 -0.73
C LYS A 263 -14.61 13.47 0.44
N ASN A 264 -15.43 13.00 1.35
CA ASN A 264 -15.84 13.76 2.53
C ASN A 264 -14.81 13.67 3.66
N LEU A 265 -14.12 12.54 3.80
CA LEU A 265 -13.22 12.26 4.92
C LEU A 265 -11.75 12.59 4.65
N LEU A 266 -11.27 12.37 3.42
CA LEU A 266 -9.85 12.54 3.08
C LEU A 266 -9.61 13.62 2.04
N SER A 267 -10.19 13.49 0.84
CA SER A 267 -9.89 14.37 -0.29
C SER A 267 -11.04 14.38 -1.30
N ARG A 268 -11.23 15.54 -1.92
CA ARG A 268 -12.18 15.69 -3.05
C ARG A 268 -11.78 14.91 -4.31
N PHE A 269 -10.50 14.60 -4.44
CA PHE A 269 -9.94 13.92 -5.61
C PHE A 269 -9.58 12.48 -5.28
N THR A 270 -10.58 11.64 -5.20
CA THR A 270 -10.43 10.21 -4.92
C THR A 270 -10.91 9.37 -6.09
N ARG A 271 -10.29 8.22 -6.28
CA ARG A 271 -10.75 7.18 -7.19
C ARG A 271 -10.36 5.78 -6.70
N VAL A 272 -11.13 4.78 -7.07
CA VAL A 272 -10.71 3.38 -6.99
C VAL A 272 -9.98 3.03 -8.29
N SER A 273 -8.83 2.39 -8.16
CA SER A 273 -7.99 2.01 -9.28
C SER A 273 -8.49 0.72 -9.93
N THR A 274 -8.54 0.74 -11.26
CA THR A 274 -8.51 -0.48 -12.07
C THR A 274 -7.07 -0.67 -12.55
N PRO A 275 -6.41 -1.81 -12.25
CA PRO A 275 -5.02 -2.03 -12.65
C PRO A 275 -4.87 -2.02 -14.17
N VAL A 276 -3.66 -1.69 -14.61
CA VAL A 276 -3.30 -1.68 -16.04
C VAL A 276 -3.52 -3.07 -16.62
N ARG A 277 -4.18 -3.15 -17.76
CA ARG A 277 -4.36 -4.41 -18.48
C ARG A 277 -3.05 -4.92 -19.06
N ILE A 278 -2.75 -6.17 -18.83
CA ILE A 278 -1.63 -6.89 -19.44
C ILE A 278 -2.21 -7.86 -20.46
N ASN A 279 -1.66 -7.88 -21.68
CA ASN A 279 -2.09 -8.81 -22.71
C ASN A 279 -1.92 -10.27 -22.25
N GLY A 280 -2.94 -11.07 -22.44
CA GLY A 280 -2.95 -12.48 -22.04
C GLY A 280 -3.52 -12.76 -20.65
N LEU A 281 -3.81 -11.72 -19.84
CA LEU A 281 -4.54 -11.93 -18.59
C LEU A 281 -6.06 -11.92 -18.80
N PRO A 282 -6.80 -12.83 -18.14
CA PRO A 282 -8.27 -12.83 -18.19
C PRO A 282 -8.82 -11.56 -17.53
N ASP A 283 -9.97 -11.07 -18.01
CA ASP A 283 -10.63 -9.87 -17.47
C ASP A 283 -10.91 -9.96 -15.96
N ALA A 284 -11.19 -11.14 -15.43
CA ALA A 284 -11.39 -11.39 -14.01
C ALA A 284 -10.14 -11.08 -13.15
N ALA A 285 -8.94 -11.14 -13.72
CA ALA A 285 -7.69 -10.80 -13.06
C ALA A 285 -7.36 -9.31 -13.14
N CYS A 286 -8.11 -8.50 -13.91
CA CYS A 286 -7.90 -7.07 -14.05
C CYS A 286 -8.72 -6.26 -13.04
N THR A 287 -8.82 -6.74 -11.80
CA THR A 287 -9.52 -6.08 -10.69
C THR A 287 -8.53 -5.59 -9.63
N SER A 288 -8.98 -4.69 -8.75
CA SER A 288 -8.14 -4.15 -7.66
C SER A 288 -7.55 -5.24 -6.75
N ASN A 289 -8.17 -6.42 -6.68
CA ASN A 289 -7.66 -7.57 -5.92
C ASN A 289 -6.29 -8.05 -6.41
N PHE A 290 -6.01 -7.88 -7.69
CA PHE A 290 -4.78 -8.36 -8.34
C PHE A 290 -3.78 -7.25 -8.62
N ALA A 291 -4.03 -6.04 -8.13
CA ALA A 291 -3.18 -4.88 -8.40
C ALA A 291 -1.71 -5.13 -8.04
N SER A 292 -1.44 -5.74 -6.86
CA SER A 292 -0.08 -6.05 -6.42
C SER A 292 0.62 -7.06 -7.34
N VAL A 293 -0.10 -8.09 -7.79
CA VAL A 293 0.46 -9.11 -8.69
C VAL A 293 0.76 -8.51 -10.06
N ILE A 294 -0.18 -7.74 -10.61
CA ILE A 294 -0.01 -7.04 -11.89
C ILE A 294 1.17 -6.07 -11.81
N GLY A 295 1.27 -5.31 -10.72
CA GLY A 295 2.37 -4.39 -10.51
C GLY A 295 3.73 -5.09 -10.39
N ALA A 296 3.79 -6.25 -9.74
CA ALA A 296 5.00 -7.06 -9.68
C ALA A 296 5.47 -7.50 -11.08
N LEU A 297 4.56 -7.99 -11.91
CA LEU A 297 4.86 -8.35 -13.30
C LEU A 297 5.36 -7.14 -14.13
N LEU A 298 4.77 -5.96 -13.93
CA LEU A 298 5.19 -4.74 -14.62
C LEU A 298 6.54 -4.21 -14.14
N SER A 299 6.93 -4.50 -12.89
CA SER A 299 8.21 -4.05 -12.32
C SER A 299 9.40 -4.79 -12.93
N ILE A 300 9.25 -6.06 -13.31
CA ILE A 300 10.30 -6.89 -13.93
C ILE A 300 10.77 -6.26 -15.25
N ASN A 301 9.87 -5.68 -16.03
CA ASN A 301 10.18 -5.05 -17.31
C ASN A 301 10.85 -3.66 -17.17
N LYS A 302 11.03 -3.14 -15.97
CA LYS A 302 11.66 -1.84 -15.70
C LYS A 302 13.03 -1.95 -15.02
N SER A 303 13.45 -3.16 -14.65
CA SER A 303 14.80 -3.47 -14.12
C SER A 303 15.79 -3.66 -15.29
#